data_c5f9153e64dddc82c7e2997aa11e8b09
#
_entry.id   c5f9153e64dddc82c7e2997aa11e8b09
#
_cell.length_a   1.000
_cell.length_b   1.000
_cell.length_c   1.000
_cell.angle_alpha   90.00
_cell.angle_beta   90.00
_cell.angle_gamma   90.00
#
_symmetry.space_group_name_H-M   'P 1'
#
loop_
_entity.id
_entity.type
_entity.pdbx_description
1 polymer ?
#
loop_
_entity_poly.entity_id
_entity_poly.type
_entity_poly.pdbx_seq_one_letter_code
_entity_poly.pdbx_strand_id
1 'polypeptide(L)'
;MRILYGVQGTGNGHLSRARVMAKALMEQDIKVDFLFSGRKPDQYFDMQCFGDYRVQTGMTFATHSGRLNLPQTVRQNLSLSLMKDIQALDLSCYDLVLNDFEPISAWAARRQGVPSIGISHQAALIHPVPKMGNTWLNELLLMYFAPVDVALGCHWHHFGFPILPPFVEVVPCSSEHTHQILVYLPFEDVDTIASFLAPFSDYLFLVYHSQQPQVQTAKHIQWYGFNRDGFKQHLASCGGVIGNAGFELASEALTLGKKLLVKPLIGQFEQLSNVAALQLLAAADSMMTLDINVLKRWLKAASPNPIAYPQVGDTLVKWLRGGDWHHSQPLCQELWAQVALPDTWR
;
A
#
# COMPACT_ATOMS: atom_id res chain seq x y z
N MET A 1 -11.53 25.25 -3.94
CA MET A 1 -10.21 24.59 -4.09
C MET A 1 -10.32 23.50 -5.14
N ARG A 2 -9.40 23.48 -6.09
CA ARG A 2 -9.29 22.43 -7.11
C ARG A 2 -7.95 21.73 -6.96
N ILE A 3 -7.98 20.42 -6.87
CA ILE A 3 -6.83 19.57 -6.56
C ILE A 3 -6.52 18.66 -7.76
N LEU A 4 -5.25 18.53 -8.13
CA LEU A 4 -4.79 17.38 -8.90
C LEU A 4 -4.25 16.33 -7.92
N TYR A 5 -4.76 15.12 -7.98
CA TYR A 5 -4.25 14.01 -7.16
C TYR A 5 -3.47 13.01 -8.03
N GLY A 6 -2.15 13.06 -7.94
CA GLY A 6 -1.23 12.14 -8.60
C GLY A 6 -1.02 10.87 -7.77
N VAL A 7 -1.24 9.71 -8.38
CA VAL A 7 -1.20 8.41 -7.69
C VAL A 7 -0.32 7.42 -8.45
N GLN A 8 0.67 6.87 -7.78
CA GLN A 8 1.52 5.81 -8.32
C GLN A 8 0.73 4.51 -8.47
N GLY A 9 0.65 3.98 -9.69
CA GLY A 9 -0.15 2.81 -10.01
C GLY A 9 0.59 1.47 -9.94
N THR A 10 1.88 1.43 -9.63
CA THR A 10 2.66 0.18 -9.64
C THR A 10 2.23 -0.84 -8.60
N GLY A 11 1.58 -0.40 -7.50
CA GLY A 11 1.03 -1.25 -6.46
C GLY A 11 -0.46 -0.98 -6.21
N ASN A 12 -1.24 -2.00 -5.86
CA ASN A 12 -2.66 -1.84 -5.52
C ASN A 12 -2.85 -1.06 -4.20
N GLY A 13 -1.83 -0.97 -3.35
CA GLY A 13 -1.88 -0.21 -2.10
C GLY A 13 -2.12 1.28 -2.31
N HIS A 14 -1.40 1.92 -3.24
CA HIS A 14 -1.63 3.32 -3.59
C HIS A 14 -3.08 3.57 -4.06
N LEU A 15 -3.62 2.64 -4.87
CA LEU A 15 -5.02 2.73 -5.32
C LEU A 15 -6.01 2.59 -4.16
N SER A 16 -5.74 1.73 -3.17
CA SER A 16 -6.59 1.58 -1.98
C SER A 16 -6.61 2.86 -1.16
N ARG A 17 -5.46 3.46 -0.87
CA ARG A 17 -5.37 4.75 -0.19
C ARG A 17 -6.05 5.87 -0.98
N ALA A 18 -5.83 5.92 -2.29
CA ALA A 18 -6.45 6.91 -3.16
C ALA A 18 -7.99 6.82 -3.15
N ARG A 19 -8.59 5.61 -3.02
CA ARG A 19 -10.05 5.44 -2.91
C ARG A 19 -10.58 6.03 -1.60
N VAL A 20 -9.89 5.80 -0.47
CA VAL A 20 -10.26 6.41 0.81
C VAL A 20 -10.22 7.93 0.71
N MET A 21 -9.16 8.48 0.12
CA MET A 21 -9.03 9.93 -0.09
C MET A 21 -10.05 10.48 -1.08
N ALA A 22 -10.34 9.78 -2.19
CA ALA A 22 -11.33 10.20 -3.16
C ALA A 22 -12.71 10.37 -2.51
N LYS A 23 -13.11 9.39 -1.70
CA LYS A 23 -14.36 9.44 -0.93
C LYS A 23 -14.39 10.67 -0.01
N ALA A 24 -13.37 10.88 0.81
CA ALA A 24 -13.30 11.99 1.74
C ALA A 24 -13.28 13.37 1.04
N LEU A 25 -12.60 13.49 -0.10
CA LEU A 25 -12.56 14.72 -0.90
C LEU A 25 -13.93 15.04 -1.50
N MET A 26 -14.64 14.04 -2.04
CA MET A 26 -15.97 14.20 -2.63
C MET A 26 -17.03 14.56 -1.57
N GLU A 27 -16.99 13.92 -0.40
CA GLU A 27 -17.91 14.20 0.71
C GLU A 27 -17.78 15.63 1.26
N GLN A 28 -16.63 16.28 1.05
CA GLN A 28 -16.38 17.66 1.44
C GLN A 28 -16.44 18.67 0.27
N ASP A 29 -17.03 18.27 -0.85
CA ASP A 29 -17.25 19.09 -2.05
C ASP A 29 -15.96 19.76 -2.59
N ILE A 30 -14.85 19.03 -2.59
CA ILE A 30 -13.59 19.43 -3.18
C ILE A 30 -13.51 18.90 -4.62
N LYS A 31 -13.26 19.81 -5.57
CA LYS A 31 -13.01 19.40 -6.96
C LYS A 31 -11.65 18.73 -7.07
N VAL A 32 -11.63 17.47 -7.46
CA VAL A 32 -10.42 16.68 -7.63
C VAL A 32 -10.37 16.03 -9.00
N ASP A 33 -9.25 16.20 -9.69
CA ASP A 33 -8.90 15.46 -10.90
C ASP A 33 -7.80 14.43 -10.54
N PHE A 34 -7.89 13.21 -11.08
CA PHE A 34 -6.94 12.15 -10.78
C PHE A 34 -5.99 11.90 -11.94
N LEU A 35 -4.72 11.68 -11.60
CA LEU A 35 -3.68 11.24 -12.52
C LEU A 35 -3.02 9.99 -11.97
N PHE A 36 -3.08 8.90 -12.73
CA PHE A 36 -2.41 7.64 -12.40
C PHE A 36 -1.23 7.42 -13.34
N SER A 37 -0.14 6.88 -12.81
CA SER A 37 1.02 6.51 -13.62
C SER A 37 1.66 5.20 -13.16
N GLY A 38 2.53 4.60 -14.00
CA GLY A 38 3.26 3.38 -13.66
C GLY A 38 2.64 2.06 -14.10
N ARG A 39 1.43 2.08 -14.70
CA ARG A 39 0.77 0.95 -15.36
C ARG A 39 0.17 1.35 -16.69
N LYS A 40 -0.09 0.35 -17.54
CA LYS A 40 -0.93 0.54 -18.73
C LYS A 40 -2.39 0.73 -18.34
N PRO A 41 -3.20 1.48 -19.13
CA PRO A 41 -4.60 1.72 -18.84
C PRO A 41 -5.44 0.46 -18.63
N ASP A 42 -5.19 -0.60 -19.36
CA ASP A 42 -5.87 -1.89 -19.30
C ASP A 42 -5.58 -2.71 -18.03
N GLN A 43 -4.60 -2.30 -17.23
CA GLN A 43 -4.21 -2.94 -15.97
C GLN A 43 -4.88 -2.32 -14.74
N TYR A 44 -5.62 -1.23 -14.90
CA TYR A 44 -6.40 -0.64 -13.82
C TYR A 44 -7.78 -1.26 -13.77
N PHE A 45 -8.27 -1.56 -12.57
CA PHE A 45 -9.58 -2.16 -12.33
C PHE A 45 -10.29 -1.44 -11.17
N ASP A 46 -11.62 -1.50 -11.14
CA ASP A 46 -12.46 -0.86 -10.12
C ASP A 46 -12.14 0.64 -9.93
N MET A 47 -12.05 1.37 -11.06
CA MET A 47 -11.66 2.79 -11.10
C MET A 47 -12.83 3.76 -11.07
N GLN A 48 -14.08 3.28 -10.99
CA GLN A 48 -15.31 4.08 -11.11
C GLN A 48 -15.41 5.19 -10.06
N CYS A 49 -14.85 4.98 -8.86
CA CYS A 49 -14.85 5.96 -7.78
C CYS A 49 -14.01 7.21 -8.07
N PHE A 50 -13.17 7.19 -9.10
CA PHE A 50 -12.32 8.33 -9.46
C PHE A 50 -12.93 9.21 -10.57
N GLY A 51 -14.10 8.83 -11.12
CA GLY A 51 -14.73 9.55 -12.23
C GLY A 51 -13.84 9.56 -13.47
N ASP A 52 -13.73 10.74 -14.11
CA ASP A 52 -12.81 10.94 -15.22
C ASP A 52 -11.38 11.09 -14.68
N TYR A 53 -10.49 10.19 -15.06
CA TYR A 53 -9.10 10.19 -14.64
C TYR A 53 -8.15 10.10 -15.84
N ARG A 54 -6.91 10.56 -15.63
CA ARG A 54 -5.84 10.49 -16.63
C ARG A 54 -4.90 9.34 -16.28
N VAL A 55 -4.39 8.64 -17.30
CA VAL A 55 -3.35 7.62 -17.14
C VAL A 55 -2.15 8.02 -17.98
N GLN A 56 -0.98 8.01 -17.36
CA GLN A 56 0.30 8.22 -18.03
C GLN A 56 1.24 7.02 -17.77
N THR A 57 2.24 6.87 -18.62
CA THR A 57 3.16 5.72 -18.52
C THR A 57 3.92 5.73 -17.19
N GLY A 58 4.44 6.89 -16.77
CA GLY A 58 5.18 7.04 -15.52
C GLY A 58 6.40 6.15 -15.42
N MET A 59 6.82 5.88 -14.18
CA MET A 59 7.91 4.94 -13.86
C MET A 59 7.34 3.66 -13.23
N THR A 60 7.94 2.52 -13.59
CA THR A 60 7.54 1.19 -13.08
C THR A 60 8.75 0.39 -12.63
N PHE A 61 8.53 -0.56 -11.71
CA PHE A 61 9.55 -1.48 -11.25
C PHE A 61 9.38 -2.85 -11.94
N ALA A 62 10.46 -3.31 -12.59
CA ALA A 62 10.48 -4.65 -13.15
C ALA A 62 10.76 -5.69 -12.05
N THR A 63 9.91 -6.70 -11.95
CA THR A 63 10.04 -7.80 -10.99
C THR A 63 10.07 -9.14 -11.71
N HIS A 64 10.83 -10.10 -11.17
CA HIS A 64 10.89 -11.46 -11.68
C HIS A 64 11.06 -12.45 -10.53
N SER A 65 10.16 -13.44 -10.40
CA SER A 65 10.21 -14.52 -9.40
C SER A 65 10.49 -14.02 -7.99
N GLY A 66 9.69 -13.06 -7.51
CA GLY A 66 9.81 -12.53 -6.14
C GLY A 66 11.04 -11.63 -5.89
N ARG A 67 11.70 -11.10 -6.95
CA ARG A 67 12.87 -10.21 -6.84
C ARG A 67 12.75 -8.98 -7.73
N LEU A 68 13.28 -7.86 -7.27
CA LEU A 68 13.40 -6.64 -8.06
C LEU A 68 14.52 -6.79 -9.11
N ASN A 69 14.21 -6.50 -10.38
CA ASN A 69 15.18 -6.48 -11.47
C ASN A 69 15.63 -5.04 -11.76
N LEU A 70 16.69 -4.58 -11.08
CA LEU A 70 17.21 -3.22 -11.21
C LEU A 70 17.65 -2.86 -12.64
N PRO A 71 18.44 -3.69 -13.40
CA PRO A 71 18.83 -3.35 -14.76
C PRO A 71 17.64 -3.15 -15.68
N GLN A 72 16.63 -4.00 -15.59
CA GLN A 72 15.42 -3.88 -16.39
C GLN A 72 14.58 -2.67 -15.97
N THR A 73 14.49 -2.38 -14.66
CA THR A 73 13.84 -1.19 -14.12
C THR A 73 14.48 0.08 -14.68
N VAL A 74 15.79 0.20 -14.63
CA VAL A 74 16.52 1.36 -15.17
C VAL A 74 16.27 1.50 -16.67
N ARG A 75 16.39 0.40 -17.45
CA ARG A 75 16.16 0.43 -18.90
C ARG A 75 14.74 0.85 -19.27
N GLN A 76 13.73 0.45 -18.51
CA GLN A 76 12.32 0.80 -18.77
C GLN A 76 12.01 2.26 -18.41
N ASN A 77 12.70 2.83 -17.41
CA ASN A 77 12.41 4.14 -16.86
C ASN A 77 13.30 5.27 -17.41
N LEU A 78 14.41 4.99 -18.06
CA LEU A 78 15.25 5.97 -18.76
C LEU A 78 14.58 6.44 -20.07
N SER A 79 13.30 6.83 -20.03
CA SER A 79 12.61 7.27 -21.23
C SER A 79 12.44 8.80 -21.25
N LEU A 80 12.71 9.38 -22.42
CA LEU A 80 12.39 10.79 -22.71
C LEU A 80 10.90 11.09 -22.54
N SER A 81 10.04 10.05 -22.44
CA SER A 81 8.60 10.20 -22.23
C SER A 81 8.25 10.81 -20.88
N LEU A 82 8.93 10.41 -19.79
CA LEU A 82 8.68 10.97 -18.45
C LEU A 82 8.89 12.50 -18.44
N MET A 83 9.99 12.97 -19.03
CA MET A 83 10.26 14.42 -19.12
C MET A 83 9.22 15.14 -19.96
N LYS A 84 8.76 14.54 -21.07
CA LYS A 84 7.69 15.08 -21.89
C LYS A 84 6.36 15.15 -21.13
N ASP A 85 6.01 14.10 -20.37
CA ASP A 85 4.80 14.04 -19.57
C ASP A 85 4.80 15.12 -18.47
N ILE A 86 5.94 15.30 -17.78
CA ILE A 86 6.13 16.37 -16.78
C ILE A 86 5.98 17.76 -17.42
N GLN A 87 6.54 17.96 -18.63
CA GLN A 87 6.48 19.25 -19.32
C GLN A 87 5.09 19.56 -19.88
N ALA A 88 4.36 18.52 -20.31
CA ALA A 88 3.03 18.65 -20.92
C ALA A 88 1.91 18.80 -19.89
N LEU A 89 2.15 18.45 -18.61
CA LEU A 89 1.15 18.56 -17.56
C LEU A 89 0.99 20.03 -17.15
N ASP A 90 -0.13 20.63 -17.55
CA ASP A 90 -0.52 21.98 -17.15
C ASP A 90 -1.25 21.94 -15.80
N LEU A 91 -0.72 22.69 -14.83
CA LEU A 91 -1.25 22.81 -13.47
C LEU A 91 -1.85 24.19 -13.18
N SER A 92 -1.97 25.07 -14.16
CA SER A 92 -2.42 26.47 -13.99
C SER A 92 -3.81 26.62 -13.38
N CYS A 93 -4.65 25.59 -13.48
CA CYS A 93 -6.01 25.59 -12.93
C CYS A 93 -6.15 24.90 -11.57
N TYR A 94 -5.06 24.41 -10.97
CA TYR A 94 -5.07 23.73 -9.70
C TYR A 94 -4.48 24.60 -8.59
N ASP A 95 -5.13 24.58 -7.43
CA ASP A 95 -4.68 25.28 -6.23
C ASP A 95 -3.64 24.46 -5.45
N LEU A 96 -3.68 23.12 -5.60
CA LEU A 96 -2.87 22.17 -4.86
C LEU A 96 -2.66 20.89 -5.66
N VAL A 97 -1.47 20.30 -5.56
CA VAL A 97 -1.20 18.93 -5.98
C VAL A 97 -1.12 18.02 -4.75
N LEU A 98 -2.05 17.06 -4.63
CA LEU A 98 -1.87 15.91 -3.77
C LEU A 98 -1.07 14.85 -4.52
N ASN A 99 -0.19 14.16 -3.80
CA ASN A 99 0.71 13.20 -4.41
C ASN A 99 0.84 11.93 -3.57
N ASP A 100 0.61 10.79 -4.17
CA ASP A 100 0.89 9.48 -3.58
C ASP A 100 2.06 8.83 -4.32
N PHE A 101 3.25 9.34 -4.06
CA PHE A 101 4.53 8.87 -4.61
C PHE A 101 4.53 8.79 -6.14
N GLU A 102 3.91 9.76 -6.82
CA GLU A 102 3.74 9.81 -8.27
C GLU A 102 4.69 10.88 -8.88
N PRO A 103 5.65 10.49 -9.73
CA PRO A 103 6.72 11.41 -10.13
C PRO A 103 6.28 12.51 -11.09
N ILE A 104 5.29 12.28 -11.97
CA ILE A 104 4.93 13.25 -13.01
C ILE A 104 4.30 14.49 -12.38
N SER A 105 3.27 14.31 -11.55
CA SER A 105 2.58 15.42 -10.87
C SER A 105 3.49 16.12 -9.87
N ALA A 106 4.35 15.39 -9.14
CA ALA A 106 5.30 15.97 -8.19
C ALA A 106 6.29 16.89 -8.88
N TRP A 107 6.95 16.43 -9.93
CA TRP A 107 7.93 17.24 -10.68
C TRP A 107 7.26 18.39 -11.47
N ALA A 108 6.05 18.20 -11.98
CA ALA A 108 5.28 19.26 -12.63
C ALA A 108 4.91 20.37 -11.63
N ALA A 109 4.46 20.00 -10.41
CA ALA A 109 4.15 20.95 -9.34
C ALA A 109 5.39 21.78 -8.97
N ARG A 110 6.51 21.14 -8.71
CA ARG A 110 7.77 21.80 -8.40
C ARG A 110 8.23 22.74 -9.52
N ARG A 111 8.08 22.34 -10.80
CA ARG A 111 8.47 23.16 -11.94
C ARG A 111 7.59 24.40 -12.10
N GLN A 112 6.28 24.29 -11.82
CA GLN A 112 5.31 25.38 -12.02
C GLN A 112 5.05 26.19 -10.75
N GLY A 113 5.66 25.81 -9.60
CA GLY A 113 5.47 26.50 -8.32
C GLY A 113 4.08 26.31 -7.73
N VAL A 114 3.38 25.21 -8.07
CA VAL A 114 2.10 24.86 -7.47
C VAL A 114 2.36 24.13 -6.15
N PRO A 115 1.74 24.53 -5.03
CA PRO A 115 1.91 23.83 -3.75
C PRO A 115 1.64 22.32 -3.87
N SER A 116 2.44 21.52 -3.17
CA SER A 116 2.36 20.06 -3.26
C SER A 116 2.45 19.38 -1.91
N ILE A 117 1.54 18.42 -1.65
CA ILE A 117 1.49 17.62 -0.43
C ILE A 117 1.54 16.15 -0.80
N GLY A 118 2.57 15.46 -0.33
CA GLY A 118 2.73 14.02 -0.48
C GLY A 118 2.07 13.26 0.66
N ILE A 119 1.28 12.24 0.33
CA ILE A 119 0.64 11.35 1.29
C ILE A 119 0.99 9.93 0.88
N SER A 120 1.99 9.34 1.53
CA SER A 120 2.44 8.00 1.15
C SER A 120 3.08 7.25 2.32
N HIS A 121 3.11 5.93 2.23
CA HIS A 121 3.88 5.13 3.17
C HIS A 121 5.40 5.39 3.01
N GLN A 122 5.87 5.61 1.79
CA GLN A 122 7.26 5.93 1.48
C GLN A 122 7.75 7.19 2.20
N ALA A 123 6.87 8.19 2.37
CA ALA A 123 7.20 9.40 3.12
C ALA A 123 7.47 9.13 4.61
N ALA A 124 6.88 8.08 5.21
CA ALA A 124 7.22 7.66 6.58
C ALA A 124 8.65 7.13 6.68
N LEU A 125 9.18 6.52 5.62
CA LEU A 125 10.54 5.97 5.59
C LEU A 125 11.64 7.05 5.52
N ILE A 126 11.30 8.33 5.35
CA ILE A 126 12.25 9.45 5.48
C ILE A 126 12.65 9.62 6.95
N HIS A 127 11.75 9.36 7.88
CA HIS A 127 12.01 9.40 9.31
C HIS A 127 12.86 8.20 9.80
N PRO A 128 13.49 8.27 10.99
CA PRO A 128 14.20 7.14 11.60
C PRO A 128 13.26 6.07 12.17
N VAL A 129 12.36 5.57 11.34
CA VAL A 129 11.52 4.40 11.62
C VAL A 129 12.30 3.10 11.39
N PRO A 130 11.84 1.93 11.86
CA PRO A 130 12.52 0.66 11.60
C PRO A 130 12.72 0.42 10.10
N LYS A 131 13.96 0.21 9.68
CA LYS A 131 14.33 -0.02 8.28
C LYS A 131 15.29 -1.22 8.17
N MET A 132 15.16 -1.97 7.07
CA MET A 132 16.07 -3.06 6.76
C MET A 132 16.51 -2.99 5.29
N GLY A 133 17.81 -3.20 5.03
CA GLY A 133 18.36 -3.13 3.67
C GLY A 133 18.48 -1.70 3.13
N ASN A 134 18.56 -0.70 4.01
CA ASN A 134 18.70 0.70 3.60
C ASN A 134 20.06 0.93 2.93
N THR A 135 20.04 1.66 1.82
CA THR A 135 21.21 2.11 1.08
C THR A 135 21.08 3.59 0.75
N TRP A 136 22.18 4.27 0.48
CA TRP A 136 22.16 5.68 0.04
C TRP A 136 21.32 5.90 -1.23
N LEU A 137 21.23 4.89 -2.12
CA LEU A 137 20.39 4.93 -3.32
C LEU A 137 18.91 4.93 -2.95
N ASN A 138 18.50 4.15 -1.95
CA ASN A 138 17.11 4.15 -1.46
C ASN A 138 16.74 5.49 -0.84
N GLU A 139 17.65 6.13 -0.11
CA GLU A 139 17.43 7.47 0.45
C GLU A 139 17.27 8.53 -0.66
N LEU A 140 18.12 8.48 -1.69
CA LEU A 140 17.95 9.36 -2.85
C LEU A 140 16.63 9.12 -3.57
N LEU A 141 16.22 7.86 -3.73
CA LEU A 141 14.95 7.52 -4.35
C LEU A 141 13.77 8.07 -3.53
N LEU A 142 13.77 7.91 -2.21
CA LEU A 142 12.73 8.46 -1.33
C LEU A 142 12.62 9.99 -1.43
N MET A 143 13.76 10.70 -1.56
CA MET A 143 13.80 12.16 -1.61
C MET A 143 13.46 12.75 -2.99
N TYR A 144 13.86 12.06 -4.07
CA TYR A 144 13.86 12.64 -5.41
C TYR A 144 12.93 11.95 -6.41
N PHE A 145 12.35 10.82 -6.09
CA PHE A 145 11.42 10.13 -6.99
C PHE A 145 10.15 10.96 -7.24
N ALA A 146 9.53 11.42 -6.18
CA ALA A 146 8.32 12.26 -6.22
C ALA A 146 8.45 13.40 -5.17
N PRO A 147 9.25 14.45 -5.46
CA PRO A 147 9.51 15.52 -4.51
C PRO A 147 8.27 16.39 -4.31
N VAL A 148 7.94 16.69 -3.05
CA VAL A 148 6.80 17.53 -2.65
C VAL A 148 7.24 18.57 -1.62
N ASP A 149 6.46 19.63 -1.42
CA ASP A 149 6.77 20.68 -0.45
C ASP A 149 6.52 20.20 0.99
N VAL A 150 5.44 19.45 1.20
CA VAL A 150 5.09 18.84 2.49
C VAL A 150 4.90 17.35 2.32
N ALA A 151 5.67 16.54 3.04
CA ALA A 151 5.59 15.09 3.01
C ALA A 151 4.91 14.56 4.28
N LEU A 152 3.75 13.93 4.12
CA LEU A 152 3.01 13.24 5.19
C LEU A 152 3.19 11.74 5.02
N GLY A 153 4.00 11.15 5.90
CA GLY A 153 4.15 9.70 5.99
C GLY A 153 2.91 9.05 6.61
N CYS A 154 2.59 7.81 6.22
CA CYS A 154 1.64 6.98 6.97
C CYS A 154 2.29 5.66 7.39
N HIS A 155 2.00 5.20 8.62
CA HIS A 155 2.59 3.98 9.17
C HIS A 155 1.68 3.37 10.26
N TRP A 156 1.92 2.12 10.64
CA TRP A 156 1.19 1.42 11.70
C TRP A 156 1.43 1.98 13.10
N HIS A 157 2.56 2.67 13.28
CA HIS A 157 2.96 3.34 14.51
C HIS A 157 3.69 4.64 14.17
N HIS A 158 3.57 5.67 15.00
CA HIS A 158 4.22 6.98 14.73
C HIS A 158 5.72 7.01 15.05
N PHE A 159 6.24 6.10 15.89
CA PHE A 159 7.65 6.05 16.31
C PHE A 159 8.19 7.38 16.85
N GLY A 160 7.31 8.24 17.40
CA GLY A 160 7.68 9.58 17.89
C GLY A 160 7.75 10.69 16.82
N PHE A 161 7.41 10.38 15.56
CA PHE A 161 7.46 11.33 14.42
C PHE A 161 6.06 11.76 13.99
N PRO A 162 5.93 12.90 13.25
CA PRO A 162 4.67 13.37 12.70
C PRO A 162 4.25 12.51 11.48
N ILE A 163 3.83 11.30 11.76
CA ILE A 163 3.42 10.27 10.79
C ILE A 163 1.94 9.99 11.02
N LEU A 164 1.16 9.88 9.94
CA LEU A 164 -0.28 9.57 9.97
C LEU A 164 -0.51 8.07 10.26
N PRO A 165 -1.63 7.71 10.90
CA PRO A 165 -2.11 6.33 10.89
C PRO A 165 -2.43 5.84 9.47
N PRO A 166 -2.60 4.51 9.27
CA PRO A 166 -2.98 3.95 7.99
C PRO A 166 -4.36 4.43 7.50
N PHE A 167 -4.51 4.50 6.19
CA PHE A 167 -5.80 4.75 5.53
C PHE A 167 -6.48 3.41 5.28
N VAL A 168 -7.40 3.01 6.13
CA VAL A 168 -8.01 1.68 6.05
C VAL A 168 -9.49 1.78 5.74
N GLU A 169 -9.92 1.02 4.75
CA GLU A 169 -11.33 0.77 4.46
C GLU A 169 -11.68 -0.66 4.88
N VAL A 170 -12.46 -0.78 5.93
CA VAL A 170 -12.88 -2.07 6.48
C VAL A 170 -14.31 -2.40 6.03
N VAL A 171 -14.49 -3.61 5.50
CA VAL A 171 -15.82 -4.16 5.24
C VAL A 171 -16.27 -4.93 6.47
N PRO A 172 -17.44 -4.61 7.05
CA PRO A 172 -17.99 -5.38 8.17
C PRO A 172 -18.19 -6.85 7.78
N CYS A 173 -17.84 -7.76 8.68
CA CYS A 173 -18.07 -9.18 8.48
C CYS A 173 -19.05 -9.71 9.51
N SER A 174 -20.02 -10.55 9.06
CA SER A 174 -21.03 -11.19 9.90
C SER A 174 -20.59 -12.57 10.42
N SER A 175 -19.56 -13.18 9.82
CA SER A 175 -19.09 -14.52 10.19
C SER A 175 -17.57 -14.63 9.99
N GLU A 176 -16.88 -15.23 10.93
CA GLU A 176 -15.46 -15.51 10.87
C GLU A 176 -15.21 -17.00 10.62
N HIS A 177 -14.33 -17.29 9.65
CA HIS A 177 -13.93 -18.63 9.28
C HIS A 177 -12.45 -18.86 9.63
N THR A 178 -12.18 -19.28 10.84
CA THR A 178 -10.80 -19.39 11.39
C THR A 178 -9.89 -20.34 10.60
N HIS A 179 -10.45 -21.33 9.90
CA HIS A 179 -9.72 -22.26 9.03
C HIS A 179 -9.57 -21.77 7.58
N GLN A 180 -10.10 -20.60 7.22
CA GLN A 180 -9.87 -20.00 5.92
C GLN A 180 -8.69 -19.04 5.99
N ILE A 181 -7.77 -19.18 5.05
CA ILE A 181 -6.57 -18.36 4.95
C ILE A 181 -6.57 -17.64 3.61
N LEU A 182 -6.55 -16.32 3.65
CA LEU A 182 -6.39 -15.50 2.44
C LEU A 182 -4.93 -15.45 2.04
N VAL A 183 -4.63 -15.74 0.75
CA VAL A 183 -3.26 -15.74 0.22
C VAL A 183 -3.16 -14.74 -0.92
N TYR A 184 -2.26 -13.76 -0.77
CA TYR A 184 -1.99 -12.73 -1.77
C TYR A 184 -0.49 -12.56 -1.98
N LEU A 185 0.07 -13.36 -2.89
CA LEU A 185 1.49 -13.41 -3.24
C LEU A 185 1.70 -13.18 -4.75
N PRO A 186 1.31 -12.01 -5.29
CA PRO A 186 1.26 -11.76 -6.73
C PRO A 186 2.62 -11.77 -7.45
N PHE A 187 3.72 -11.79 -6.71
CA PHE A 187 5.08 -11.83 -7.25
C PHE A 187 5.71 -13.22 -7.21
N GLU A 188 5.04 -14.20 -6.61
CA GLU A 188 5.50 -15.57 -6.53
C GLU A 188 4.94 -16.40 -7.70
N ASP A 189 5.62 -17.48 -8.02
CA ASP A 189 5.15 -18.44 -9.02
C ASP A 189 3.98 -19.26 -8.49
N VAL A 190 2.94 -19.48 -9.31
CA VAL A 190 1.68 -20.15 -8.88
C VAL A 190 1.88 -21.61 -8.53
N ASP A 191 2.76 -22.34 -9.21
CA ASP A 191 3.02 -23.76 -8.91
C ASP A 191 3.85 -23.88 -7.62
N THR A 192 4.70 -22.89 -7.35
CA THR A 192 5.45 -22.79 -6.08
C THR A 192 4.49 -22.50 -4.92
N ILE A 193 3.52 -21.59 -5.09
CA ILE A 193 2.47 -21.34 -4.07
C ILE A 193 1.65 -22.61 -3.83
N ALA A 194 1.22 -23.28 -4.89
CA ALA A 194 0.43 -24.51 -4.79
C ALA A 194 1.18 -25.60 -4.00
N SER A 195 2.45 -25.82 -4.32
CA SER A 195 3.30 -26.81 -3.63
C SER A 195 3.53 -26.46 -2.15
N PHE A 196 3.66 -25.16 -1.84
CA PHE A 196 3.83 -24.65 -0.47
C PHE A 196 2.59 -24.89 0.40
N LEU A 197 1.39 -24.76 -0.17
CA LEU A 197 0.12 -24.88 0.56
C LEU A 197 -0.42 -26.32 0.60
N ALA A 198 -0.03 -27.17 -0.35
CA ALA A 198 -0.55 -28.52 -0.52
C ALA A 198 -0.53 -29.41 0.75
N PRO A 199 0.49 -29.34 1.65
CA PRO A 199 0.55 -30.19 2.84
C PRO A 199 -0.49 -29.87 3.93
N PHE A 200 -1.25 -28.78 3.83
CA PHE A 200 -2.09 -28.24 4.91
C PHE A 200 -3.59 -28.41 4.65
N SER A 201 -4.04 -29.64 4.45
CA SER A 201 -5.43 -29.97 4.05
C SER A 201 -6.52 -29.60 5.08
N ASP A 202 -6.13 -29.32 6.33
CA ASP A 202 -7.06 -28.88 7.40
C ASP A 202 -7.50 -27.42 7.26
N TYR A 203 -6.88 -26.67 6.33
CA TYR A 203 -7.15 -25.27 6.06
C TYR A 203 -7.63 -25.08 4.62
N LEU A 204 -8.53 -24.11 4.41
CA LEU A 204 -8.95 -23.67 3.08
C LEU A 204 -8.17 -22.42 2.70
N PHE A 205 -7.37 -22.50 1.64
CA PHE A 205 -6.60 -21.37 1.12
C PHE A 205 -7.33 -20.68 -0.03
N LEU A 206 -7.59 -19.39 0.12
CA LEU A 206 -8.23 -18.54 -0.86
C LEU A 206 -7.13 -17.70 -1.54
N VAL A 207 -6.63 -18.17 -2.67
CA VAL A 207 -5.45 -17.60 -3.34
C VAL A 207 -5.89 -16.60 -4.42
N TYR A 208 -5.50 -15.34 -4.28
CA TYR A 208 -5.72 -14.29 -5.28
C TYR A 208 -4.46 -14.05 -6.09
N HIS A 209 -4.52 -14.36 -7.40
CA HIS A 209 -3.39 -14.19 -8.31
C HIS A 209 -3.86 -13.87 -9.73
N SER A 210 -3.02 -13.18 -10.53
CA SER A 210 -3.30 -12.86 -11.93
C SER A 210 -3.22 -14.06 -12.86
N GLN A 211 -2.49 -15.10 -12.46
CA GLN A 211 -2.33 -16.36 -13.18
C GLN A 211 -3.00 -17.48 -12.40
N GLN A 212 -3.31 -18.57 -13.09
CA GLN A 212 -3.78 -19.80 -12.49
C GLN A 212 -2.76 -20.92 -12.73
N PRO A 213 -2.62 -21.90 -11.81
CA PRO A 213 -1.71 -23.02 -12.02
C PRO A 213 -2.13 -23.85 -13.23
N GLN A 214 -1.15 -24.35 -13.96
CA GLN A 214 -1.38 -25.18 -15.14
C GLN A 214 -1.75 -26.62 -14.80
N VAL A 215 -1.46 -27.03 -13.56
CA VAL A 215 -1.77 -28.37 -13.05
C VAL A 215 -2.93 -28.31 -12.05
N GLN A 216 -3.65 -29.43 -11.93
CA GLN A 216 -4.72 -29.54 -10.94
C GLN A 216 -4.12 -29.43 -9.51
N THR A 217 -4.57 -28.45 -8.76
CA THR A 217 -4.16 -28.26 -7.37
C THR A 217 -5.06 -29.01 -6.39
N ALA A 218 -4.62 -29.13 -5.14
CA ALA A 218 -5.41 -29.77 -4.08
C ALA A 218 -6.74 -29.01 -3.86
N LYS A 219 -7.83 -29.73 -3.56
CA LYS A 219 -9.19 -29.17 -3.42
C LYS A 219 -9.32 -28.07 -2.36
N HIS A 220 -8.45 -28.06 -1.35
CA HIS A 220 -8.41 -27.06 -0.29
C HIS A 220 -7.64 -25.78 -0.69
N ILE A 221 -7.20 -25.65 -1.95
CA ILE A 221 -6.57 -24.45 -2.50
C ILE A 221 -7.50 -23.94 -3.62
N GLN A 222 -8.17 -22.82 -3.34
CA GLN A 222 -9.10 -22.19 -4.28
C GLN A 222 -8.43 -20.95 -4.89
N TRP A 223 -8.44 -20.86 -6.22
CA TRP A 223 -7.78 -19.80 -6.98
C TRP A 223 -8.79 -18.79 -7.50
N TYR A 224 -8.50 -17.52 -7.27
CA TYR A 224 -9.31 -16.38 -7.68
C TYR A 224 -8.48 -15.42 -8.53
N GLY A 225 -9.06 -14.89 -9.61
CA GLY A 225 -8.57 -13.70 -10.31
C GLY A 225 -8.75 -12.45 -9.43
N PHE A 226 -8.11 -11.36 -9.82
CA PHE A 226 -8.25 -10.10 -9.09
C PHE A 226 -9.70 -9.60 -9.16
N ASN A 227 -10.32 -9.50 -8.00
CA ASN A 227 -11.66 -9.00 -7.75
C ASN A 227 -11.66 -8.34 -6.37
N ARG A 228 -11.89 -7.04 -6.33
CA ARG A 228 -11.79 -6.26 -5.10
C ARG A 228 -12.85 -6.66 -4.07
N ASP A 229 -14.11 -6.76 -4.49
CA ASP A 229 -15.20 -7.02 -3.55
C ASP A 229 -15.09 -8.42 -2.94
N GLY A 230 -14.82 -9.44 -3.75
CA GLY A 230 -14.54 -10.80 -3.26
C GLY A 230 -13.32 -10.85 -2.35
N PHE A 231 -12.25 -10.14 -2.71
CA PHE A 231 -11.05 -10.04 -1.88
C PHE A 231 -11.35 -9.43 -0.50
N LYS A 232 -12.07 -8.31 -0.46
CA LYS A 232 -12.45 -7.63 0.78
C LYS A 232 -13.37 -8.49 1.66
N GLN A 233 -14.32 -9.20 1.06
CA GLN A 233 -15.19 -10.14 1.78
C GLN A 233 -14.38 -11.29 2.38
N HIS A 234 -13.49 -11.90 1.62
CA HIS A 234 -12.62 -12.99 2.10
C HIS A 234 -11.64 -12.49 3.16
N LEU A 235 -11.07 -11.28 3.01
CA LEU A 235 -10.22 -10.66 4.01
C LEU A 235 -10.96 -10.43 5.33
N ALA A 236 -12.19 -9.95 5.27
CA ALA A 236 -13.01 -9.71 6.46
C ALA A 236 -13.36 -11.03 7.18
N SER A 237 -13.64 -12.12 6.44
CA SER A 237 -14.11 -13.39 6.99
C SER A 237 -13.00 -14.40 7.34
N CYS A 238 -11.78 -14.29 6.76
CA CYS A 238 -10.71 -15.26 6.97
C CYS A 238 -10.13 -15.23 8.41
N GLY A 239 -9.51 -16.31 8.82
CA GLY A 239 -8.79 -16.41 10.11
C GLY A 239 -7.35 -15.91 10.04
N GLY A 240 -6.81 -15.65 8.85
CA GLY A 240 -5.45 -15.14 8.69
C GLY A 240 -5.09 -14.82 7.23
N VAL A 241 -4.02 -14.07 7.07
CA VAL A 241 -3.55 -13.54 5.79
C VAL A 241 -2.10 -13.93 5.56
N ILE A 242 -1.80 -14.48 4.40
CA ILE A 242 -0.44 -14.66 3.89
C ILE A 242 -0.26 -13.70 2.71
N GLY A 243 0.72 -12.81 2.79
CA GLY A 243 0.93 -11.82 1.73
C GLY A 243 2.38 -11.40 1.55
N ASN A 244 2.65 -10.65 0.50
CA ASN A 244 3.87 -9.88 0.47
C ASN A 244 3.81 -8.78 1.55
N ALA A 245 4.97 -8.28 1.98
CA ALA A 245 5.06 -7.28 3.04
C ALA A 245 4.66 -5.87 2.56
N GLY A 246 3.53 -5.76 1.85
CA GLY A 246 2.95 -4.49 1.45
C GLY A 246 2.24 -3.79 2.61
N PHE A 247 2.26 -2.47 2.62
CA PHE A 247 1.74 -1.67 3.73
C PHE A 247 0.21 -1.79 3.88
N GLU A 248 -0.54 -1.66 2.79
CA GLU A 248 -2.01 -1.55 2.86
C GLU A 248 -2.69 -2.85 3.31
N LEU A 249 -2.31 -4.00 2.73
CA LEU A 249 -2.88 -5.29 3.13
C LEU A 249 -2.58 -5.61 4.60
N ALA A 250 -1.36 -5.30 5.05
CA ALA A 250 -1.00 -5.45 6.46
C ALA A 250 -1.85 -4.52 7.36
N SER A 251 -2.06 -3.27 6.95
CA SER A 251 -2.93 -2.32 7.67
C SER A 251 -4.36 -2.83 7.82
N GLU A 252 -4.92 -3.37 6.75
CA GLU A 252 -6.27 -3.96 6.75
C GLU A 252 -6.33 -5.20 7.65
N ALA A 253 -5.33 -6.09 7.56
CA ALA A 253 -5.26 -7.29 8.39
C ALA A 253 -5.16 -6.95 9.89
N LEU A 254 -4.32 -5.97 10.26
CA LEU A 254 -4.18 -5.49 11.64
C LEU A 254 -5.48 -4.86 12.15
N THR A 255 -6.15 -4.07 11.32
CA THR A 255 -7.44 -3.46 11.68
C THR A 255 -8.53 -4.49 11.94
N LEU A 256 -8.50 -5.60 11.20
CA LEU A 256 -9.45 -6.70 11.34
C LEU A 256 -9.03 -7.75 12.39
N GLY A 257 -7.89 -7.58 13.06
CA GLY A 257 -7.36 -8.57 14.02
C GLY A 257 -6.99 -9.89 13.36
N LYS A 258 -6.62 -9.90 12.08
CA LYS A 258 -6.22 -11.12 11.39
C LYS A 258 -4.75 -11.42 11.65
N LYS A 259 -4.43 -12.69 11.97
CA LYS A 259 -3.03 -13.09 12.03
C LYS A 259 -2.40 -12.93 10.64
N LEU A 260 -1.17 -12.41 10.62
CA LEU A 260 -0.49 -12.00 9.40
C LEU A 260 0.85 -12.72 9.26
N LEU A 261 1.06 -13.37 8.11
CA LEU A 261 2.35 -13.92 7.70
C LEU A 261 2.83 -13.20 6.46
N VAL A 262 3.96 -12.53 6.54
CA VAL A 262 4.49 -11.73 5.44
C VAL A 262 5.75 -12.33 4.83
N LYS A 263 5.85 -12.27 3.50
CA LYS A 263 7.04 -12.60 2.72
C LYS A 263 7.44 -11.39 1.88
N PRO A 264 8.56 -10.70 2.22
CA PRO A 264 8.98 -9.56 1.43
C PRO A 264 9.45 -9.96 0.03
N LEU A 265 9.30 -9.05 -0.91
CA LEU A 265 9.94 -9.13 -2.23
C LEU A 265 11.43 -8.86 -2.03
N ILE A 266 12.29 -9.80 -2.41
CA ILE A 266 13.73 -9.68 -2.21
C ILE A 266 14.28 -8.50 -3.02
N GLY A 267 15.05 -7.62 -2.35
CA GLY A 267 15.63 -6.42 -2.95
C GLY A 267 14.70 -5.22 -2.98
N GLN A 268 13.46 -5.34 -2.50
CA GLN A 268 12.58 -4.19 -2.34
C GLN A 268 12.68 -3.63 -0.92
N PHE A 269 13.32 -2.48 -0.80
CA PHE A 269 13.63 -1.81 0.45
C PHE A 269 12.39 -1.54 1.33
N GLU A 270 11.29 -1.06 0.75
CA GLU A 270 10.05 -0.79 1.47
C GLU A 270 9.51 -2.05 2.17
N GLN A 271 9.39 -3.17 1.44
CA GLN A 271 8.87 -4.42 2.02
C GLN A 271 9.79 -5.01 3.08
N LEU A 272 11.10 -4.88 2.91
CA LEU A 272 12.07 -5.29 3.94
C LEU A 272 11.92 -4.43 5.20
N SER A 273 11.75 -3.12 5.05
CA SER A 273 11.51 -2.19 6.15
C SER A 273 10.17 -2.45 6.84
N ASN A 274 9.14 -2.80 6.06
CA ASN A 274 7.85 -3.23 6.59
C ASN A 274 7.97 -4.47 7.46
N VAL A 275 8.75 -5.46 7.04
CA VAL A 275 9.05 -6.65 7.87
C VAL A 275 9.72 -6.23 9.16
N ALA A 276 10.74 -5.37 9.13
CA ALA A 276 11.43 -4.89 10.32
C ALA A 276 10.49 -4.20 11.31
N ALA A 277 9.60 -3.34 10.80
CA ALA A 277 8.60 -2.65 11.63
C ALA A 277 7.56 -3.63 12.21
N LEU A 278 7.01 -4.53 11.41
CA LEU A 278 6.03 -5.53 11.86
C LEU A 278 6.62 -6.48 12.92
N GLN A 279 7.89 -6.87 12.76
CA GLN A 279 8.60 -7.70 13.75
C GLN A 279 8.85 -6.94 15.06
N LEU A 280 9.30 -5.68 14.98
CA LEU A 280 9.51 -4.83 16.17
C LEU A 280 8.22 -4.65 16.96
N LEU A 281 7.10 -4.46 16.26
CA LEU A 281 5.76 -4.31 16.85
C LEU A 281 5.13 -5.65 17.26
N ALA A 282 5.78 -6.80 17.01
CA ALA A 282 5.20 -8.13 17.19
C ALA A 282 3.82 -8.28 16.49
N ALA A 283 3.64 -7.61 15.35
CA ALA A 283 2.37 -7.47 14.63
C ALA A 283 2.17 -8.52 13.54
N ALA A 284 3.25 -9.19 13.09
CA ALA A 284 3.19 -10.25 12.10
C ALA A 284 4.35 -11.22 12.24
N ASP A 285 4.13 -12.46 11.82
CA ASP A 285 5.20 -13.39 11.49
C ASP A 285 5.75 -13.13 10.10
N SER A 286 7.00 -13.50 9.86
CA SER A 286 7.64 -13.29 8.57
C SER A 286 8.43 -14.50 8.11
N MET A 287 8.57 -14.64 6.79
CA MET A 287 9.44 -15.61 6.13
C MET A 287 10.13 -14.95 4.94
N MET A 288 11.42 -15.21 4.76
CA MET A 288 12.17 -14.67 3.60
C MET A 288 11.98 -15.50 2.33
N THR A 289 11.67 -16.77 2.49
CA THR A 289 11.30 -17.73 1.45
C THR A 289 10.05 -18.46 1.89
N LEU A 290 9.33 -19.12 0.98
CA LEU A 290 8.18 -19.97 1.33
C LEU A 290 8.64 -21.16 2.16
N ASP A 291 8.49 -21.07 3.49
CA ASP A 291 8.97 -22.05 4.47
C ASP A 291 7.79 -22.78 5.14
N ILE A 292 7.68 -24.08 4.86
CA ILE A 292 6.63 -24.95 5.37
C ILE A 292 6.62 -25.01 6.92
N ASN A 293 7.79 -24.93 7.57
CA ASN A 293 7.87 -24.99 9.03
C ASN A 293 7.37 -23.69 9.67
N VAL A 294 7.66 -22.55 9.04
CA VAL A 294 7.12 -21.25 9.46
C VAL A 294 5.60 -21.24 9.31
N LEU A 295 5.08 -21.67 8.16
CA LEU A 295 3.63 -21.76 7.92
C LEU A 295 2.95 -22.68 8.93
N LYS A 296 3.52 -23.85 9.21
CA LYS A 296 2.99 -24.82 10.18
C LYS A 296 2.84 -24.24 11.59
N ARG A 297 3.82 -23.44 12.05
CA ARG A 297 3.75 -22.76 13.35
C ARG A 297 2.72 -21.66 13.35
N TRP A 298 2.76 -20.81 12.32
CA TRP A 298 1.86 -19.67 12.19
C TRP A 298 0.37 -20.07 12.09
N LEU A 299 0.04 -21.14 11.38
CA LEU A 299 -1.33 -21.64 11.28
C LEU A 299 -1.94 -21.96 12.65
N LYS A 300 -1.12 -22.39 13.62
CA LYS A 300 -1.53 -22.72 14.99
C LYS A 300 -1.53 -21.51 15.94
N ALA A 301 -0.99 -20.38 15.52
CA ALA A 301 -0.94 -19.18 16.35
C ALA A 301 -2.34 -18.59 16.56
N ALA A 302 -2.55 -17.95 17.70
CA ALA A 302 -3.76 -17.20 17.99
C ALA A 302 -3.87 -15.94 17.11
N SER A 303 -5.09 -15.51 16.83
CA SER A 303 -5.32 -14.22 16.18
C SER A 303 -5.03 -13.08 17.15
N PRO A 304 -4.42 -11.97 16.68
CA PRO A 304 -4.20 -10.79 17.52
C PRO A 304 -5.51 -10.02 17.73
N ASN A 305 -5.50 -9.10 18.70
CA ASN A 305 -6.59 -8.13 18.84
C ASN A 305 -6.60 -7.14 17.66
N PRO A 306 -7.77 -6.70 17.20
CA PRO A 306 -7.87 -5.69 16.14
C PRO A 306 -7.36 -4.33 16.64
N ILE A 307 -6.78 -3.55 15.73
CA ILE A 307 -6.34 -2.19 15.99
C ILE A 307 -7.28 -1.22 15.27
N ALA A 308 -8.06 -0.46 16.04
CA ALA A 308 -8.98 0.53 15.47
C ALA A 308 -8.20 1.79 15.05
N TYR A 309 -7.91 1.93 13.77
CA TYR A 309 -7.39 3.18 13.20
C TYR A 309 -8.54 4.14 12.88
N PRO A 310 -8.33 5.47 13.04
CA PRO A 310 -9.35 6.48 12.74
C PRO A 310 -9.60 6.64 11.25
N GLN A 311 -10.68 7.35 10.91
CA GLN A 311 -10.96 7.77 9.52
C GLN A 311 -10.04 8.93 9.13
N VAL A 312 -8.83 8.60 8.70
CA VAL A 312 -7.76 9.57 8.39
C VAL A 312 -8.18 10.53 7.28
N GLY A 313 -8.91 10.05 6.26
CA GLY A 313 -9.29 10.85 5.10
C GLY A 313 -10.05 12.11 5.47
N ASP A 314 -11.06 12.01 6.32
CA ASP A 314 -11.94 13.14 6.70
C ASP A 314 -11.18 14.22 7.48
N THR A 315 -10.38 13.82 8.46
CA THR A 315 -9.57 14.75 9.25
C THR A 315 -8.50 15.42 8.39
N LEU A 316 -7.87 14.65 7.50
CA LEU A 316 -6.87 15.18 6.57
C LEU A 316 -7.47 16.19 5.59
N VAL A 317 -8.67 15.92 5.02
CA VAL A 317 -9.32 16.86 4.10
C VAL A 317 -9.71 18.17 4.81
N LYS A 318 -10.14 18.13 6.07
CA LYS A 318 -10.37 19.34 6.88
C LYS A 318 -9.08 20.14 7.07
N TRP A 319 -7.98 19.46 7.36
CA TRP A 319 -6.66 20.09 7.50
C TRP A 319 -6.19 20.70 6.16
N LEU A 320 -6.38 20.02 5.03
CA LEU A 320 -6.07 20.55 3.69
C LEU A 320 -6.83 21.87 3.41
N ARG A 321 -8.09 21.95 3.80
CA ARG A 321 -8.90 23.19 3.66
C ARG A 321 -8.43 24.33 4.55
N GLY A 322 -7.80 24.01 5.68
CA GLY A 322 -7.26 24.99 6.63
C GLY A 322 -6.08 25.82 6.08
N GLY A 323 -5.36 25.29 5.10
CA GLY A 323 -4.27 25.99 4.40
C GLY A 323 -2.94 26.10 5.15
N ASP A 324 -2.87 25.69 6.42
CA ASP A 324 -1.62 25.70 7.22
C ASP A 324 -0.88 24.38 7.10
N TRP A 325 -0.40 24.10 5.90
CA TRP A 325 0.16 22.79 5.53
C TRP A 325 1.54 22.49 6.11
N HIS A 326 2.25 23.52 6.59
CA HIS A 326 3.58 23.33 7.20
C HIS A 326 3.51 22.81 8.66
N HIS A 327 2.33 22.88 9.31
CA HIS A 327 2.11 22.42 10.66
C HIS A 327 1.28 21.13 10.71
N SER A 328 1.91 19.98 10.37
CA SER A 328 1.25 18.66 10.34
C SER A 328 1.25 17.93 11.71
N GLN A 329 2.06 18.36 12.66
CA GLN A 329 2.16 17.68 13.97
C GLN A 329 0.86 17.63 14.74
N PRO A 330 0.04 18.72 14.84
CA PRO A 330 -1.26 18.66 15.52
C PRO A 330 -2.22 17.67 14.86
N LEU A 331 -2.27 17.63 13.53
CA LEU A 331 -3.06 16.66 12.76
C LEU A 331 -2.69 15.21 13.16
N CYS A 332 -1.38 14.91 13.16
CA CYS A 332 -0.91 13.57 13.53
C CYS A 332 -1.26 13.21 14.97
N GLN A 333 -1.09 14.15 15.91
CA GLN A 333 -1.43 13.95 17.32
C GLN A 333 -2.94 13.71 17.52
N GLU A 334 -3.80 14.49 16.86
CA GLU A 334 -5.26 14.31 16.89
C GLU A 334 -5.68 12.92 16.42
N LEU A 335 -5.08 12.45 15.33
CA LEU A 335 -5.39 11.13 14.77
C LEU A 335 -4.88 9.99 15.65
N TRP A 336 -3.66 10.08 16.17
CA TRP A 336 -3.10 9.05 17.04
C TRP A 336 -3.75 9.00 18.42
N ALA A 337 -4.29 10.11 18.92
CA ALA A 337 -5.05 10.14 20.16
C ALA A 337 -6.33 9.26 20.11
N GLN A 338 -6.80 8.91 18.92
CA GLN A 338 -7.95 8.04 18.70
C GLN A 338 -7.57 6.55 18.59
N VAL A 339 -6.27 6.21 18.54
CA VAL A 339 -5.78 4.85 18.36
C VAL A 339 -5.45 4.21 19.71
N ALA A 340 -6.12 3.13 20.07
CA ALA A 340 -5.74 2.30 21.20
C ALA A 340 -4.61 1.33 20.78
N LEU A 341 -3.38 1.76 20.95
CA LEU A 341 -2.22 0.91 20.63
C LEU A 341 -2.07 -0.22 21.66
N PRO A 342 -1.65 -1.42 21.23
CA PRO A 342 -1.27 -2.52 22.13
C PRO A 342 -0.17 -2.08 23.12
N ASP A 343 -0.18 -2.58 24.35
CA ASP A 343 0.85 -2.23 25.34
C ASP A 343 2.27 -2.60 24.88
N THR A 344 2.40 -3.62 24.03
CA THR A 344 3.67 -4.04 23.42
C THR A 344 4.21 -3.04 22.39
N TRP A 345 3.42 -2.03 21.98
CA TRP A 345 3.81 -1.01 20.99
C TRP A 345 4.16 0.34 21.65
N ARG A 346 4.05 0.45 22.98
CA ARG A 346 4.34 1.64 23.77
C ARG A 346 5.81 1.79 24.14
#